data_8fa6cf5b9be80392da93b6fe8192df9a
#
_entry.id   8fa6cf5b9be80392da93b6fe8192df9a
#
_cell.length_a   1.000
_cell.length_b   1.000
_cell.length_c   1.000
_cell.angle_alpha   90.00
_cell.angle_beta   90.00
_cell.angle_gamma   90.00
#
_symmetry.space_group_name_H-M   'P 1'
#
loop_
_entity.id
_entity.type
_entity.pdbx_description
1 polymer ?
#
loop_
_entity_poly.entity_id
_entity_poly.type
_entity_poly.pdbx_seq_one_letter_code
_entity_poly.pdbx_strand_id
1 'polypeptide(L)'
;MLKKKLKVAVTGSIGSGKSTFCDFIAEKDYPVIKADDISKQILAGDKNVKEKVIKKFGDESFINNQINKKFLAEKIFSNPINVIIINSILHPEVKKKVQQLMQEQLRNNDIVFTEAALIYEAEMEDMFEYVILITAGSSVREKRIIANGKLTRDEFKKRNENQIKDEEKKKRADFVFENDGSVEELKQKADFLITVLIGLGSSATASSRNT
;
A
#
# COMPACT_ATOMS: atom_id res chain seq x y z
N MET A 1 13.09 -24.43 16.56
CA MET A 1 12.28 -24.55 15.34
C MET A 1 12.26 -23.20 14.66
N LEU A 2 12.64 -23.13 13.37
CA LEU A 2 12.54 -21.89 12.62
C LEU A 2 11.06 -21.65 12.25
N LYS A 3 10.45 -20.61 12.79
CA LYS A 3 9.12 -20.18 12.37
C LYS A 3 9.16 -19.72 10.91
N LYS A 4 8.10 -20.00 10.14
CA LYS A 4 7.98 -19.46 8.79
C LYS A 4 7.85 -17.93 8.89
N LYS A 5 8.76 -17.21 8.24
CA LYS A 5 8.71 -15.75 8.16
C LYS A 5 7.66 -15.32 7.16
N LEU A 6 6.80 -14.37 7.54
CA LEU A 6 5.66 -13.94 6.75
C LEU A 6 5.83 -12.50 6.27
N LYS A 7 5.65 -12.28 4.97
CA LYS A 7 5.49 -10.98 4.34
C LYS A 7 4.01 -10.81 4.04
N VAL A 8 3.40 -9.78 4.60
CA VAL A 8 1.95 -9.54 4.52
C VAL A 8 1.70 -8.17 3.90
N ALA A 9 0.95 -8.12 2.80
CA ALA A 9 0.49 -6.86 2.24
C ALA A 9 -0.82 -6.43 2.88
N VAL A 10 -0.96 -5.12 3.16
CA VAL A 10 -2.24 -4.49 3.50
C VAL A 10 -2.57 -3.47 2.44
N THR A 11 -3.62 -3.73 1.68
CA THR A 11 -4.08 -2.88 0.59
C THR A 11 -5.52 -2.42 0.79
N GLY A 12 -5.97 -1.53 -0.05
CA GLY A 12 -7.34 -1.01 -0.03
C GLY A 12 -7.44 0.32 -0.74
N SER A 13 -8.59 0.61 -1.27
CA SER A 13 -8.87 1.84 -2.00
C SER A 13 -8.72 3.08 -1.11
N ILE A 14 -8.54 4.24 -1.73
CA ILE A 14 -8.41 5.51 -1.02
C ILE A 14 -9.58 5.73 -0.05
N GLY A 15 -9.26 6.06 1.22
CA GLY A 15 -10.27 6.28 2.27
C GLY A 15 -10.80 5.00 2.95
N SER A 16 -10.31 3.80 2.58
CA SER A 16 -10.76 2.54 3.19
C SER A 16 -10.36 2.36 4.66
N GLY A 17 -9.34 3.09 5.16
CA GLY A 17 -8.83 2.98 6.52
C GLY A 17 -7.63 2.06 6.68
N LYS A 18 -6.98 1.63 5.57
CA LYS A 18 -5.79 0.77 5.63
C LYS A 18 -4.67 1.32 6.51
N SER A 19 -4.42 2.66 6.48
CA SER A 19 -3.36 3.26 7.30
C SER A 19 -3.68 3.15 8.79
N THR A 20 -4.92 3.43 9.19
CA THR A 20 -5.37 3.25 10.59
C THR A 20 -5.26 1.78 11.02
N PHE A 21 -5.62 0.86 10.14
CA PHE A 21 -5.46 -0.59 10.40
C PHE A 21 -3.99 -0.96 10.60
N CYS A 22 -3.09 -0.43 9.77
CA CYS A 22 -1.66 -0.64 9.89
C CYS A 22 -1.05 0.04 11.12
N ASP A 23 -1.59 1.18 11.54
CA ASP A 23 -1.16 1.85 12.77
C ASP A 23 -1.48 0.98 14.01
N PHE A 24 -2.64 0.29 14.06
CA PHE A 24 -2.95 -0.69 15.12
C PHE A 24 -2.01 -1.90 15.11
N ILE A 25 -1.58 -2.35 13.92
CA ILE A 25 -0.57 -3.41 13.80
C ILE A 25 0.78 -2.93 14.35
N ALA A 26 1.18 -1.69 14.04
CA ALA A 26 2.41 -1.09 14.54
C ALA A 26 2.40 -0.88 16.06
N GLU A 27 1.24 -0.56 16.66
CA GLU A 27 1.06 -0.49 18.13
C GLU A 27 1.37 -1.82 18.84
N LYS A 28 1.36 -2.93 18.12
CA LYS A 28 1.73 -4.27 18.62
C LYS A 28 3.17 -4.67 18.29
N ASP A 29 4.03 -3.69 18.00
CA ASP A 29 5.44 -3.88 17.68
C ASP A 29 5.74 -4.67 16.40
N TYR A 30 4.76 -4.82 15.48
CA TYR A 30 5.02 -5.39 14.17
C TYR A 30 5.53 -4.32 13.19
N PRO A 31 6.60 -4.60 12.44
CA PRO A 31 7.11 -3.65 11.45
C PRO A 31 6.14 -3.45 10.29
N VAL A 32 5.83 -2.19 10.00
CA VAL A 32 4.97 -1.77 8.88
C VAL A 32 5.77 -0.89 7.91
N ILE A 33 5.93 -1.36 6.69
CA ILE A 33 6.57 -0.63 5.59
C ILE A 33 5.49 0.12 4.82
N LYS A 34 5.58 1.47 4.76
CA LYS A 34 4.62 2.32 4.04
C LYS A 34 5.12 2.60 2.62
N ALA A 35 4.65 1.84 1.63
CA ALA A 35 5.12 1.92 0.25
C ALA A 35 4.77 3.27 -0.42
N ASP A 36 3.66 3.91 -0.05
CA ASP A 36 3.28 5.23 -0.55
C ASP A 36 4.30 6.31 -0.11
N ASP A 37 4.90 6.18 1.07
CA ASP A 37 5.93 7.10 1.54
C ASP A 37 7.29 6.82 0.87
N ILE A 38 7.61 5.55 0.64
CA ILE A 38 8.78 5.14 -0.16
C ILE A 38 8.68 5.74 -1.57
N SER A 39 7.52 5.65 -2.21
CA SER A 39 7.28 6.24 -3.54
C SER A 39 7.55 7.75 -3.56
N LYS A 40 7.08 8.48 -2.54
CA LYS A 40 7.36 9.93 -2.39
C LYS A 40 8.85 10.22 -2.19
N GLN A 41 9.54 9.42 -1.37
CA GLN A 41 10.98 9.56 -1.13
C GLN A 41 11.80 9.30 -2.40
N ILE A 42 11.47 8.25 -3.15
CA ILE A 42 12.11 7.92 -4.42
C ILE A 42 11.90 9.05 -5.43
N LEU A 43 10.66 9.52 -5.59
CA LEU A 43 10.35 10.64 -6.50
C LEU A 43 11.12 11.92 -6.12
N ALA A 44 11.32 12.17 -4.83
CA ALA A 44 12.02 13.36 -4.34
C ALA A 44 13.54 13.26 -4.44
N GLY A 45 14.14 12.09 -4.25
CA GLY A 45 15.57 11.92 -4.00
C GLY A 45 16.33 11.10 -5.04
N ASP A 46 15.66 10.25 -5.82
CA ASP A 46 16.34 9.41 -6.81
C ASP A 46 16.61 10.19 -8.11
N LYS A 47 17.89 10.32 -8.46
CA LYS A 47 18.32 11.07 -9.65
C LYS A 47 17.80 10.46 -10.96
N ASN A 48 17.83 9.13 -11.08
CA ASN A 48 17.39 8.44 -12.30
C ASN A 48 15.88 8.57 -12.48
N VAL A 49 15.11 8.47 -11.40
CA VAL A 49 13.66 8.69 -11.42
C VAL A 49 13.35 10.12 -11.81
N LYS A 50 14.04 11.09 -11.22
CA LYS A 50 13.89 12.50 -11.53
C LYS A 50 14.12 12.78 -13.03
N GLU A 51 15.21 12.28 -13.60
CA GLU A 51 15.53 12.44 -15.04
C GLU A 51 14.44 11.84 -15.93
N LYS A 52 13.94 10.63 -15.58
CA LYS A 52 12.83 10.00 -16.30
C LYS A 52 11.54 10.83 -16.22
N VAL A 53 11.23 11.40 -15.06
CA VAL A 53 10.05 12.24 -14.85
C VAL A 53 10.15 13.53 -15.65
N ILE A 54 11.28 14.23 -15.60
CA ILE A 54 11.52 15.43 -16.39
C ILE A 54 11.38 15.13 -17.89
N LYS A 55 11.99 14.06 -18.38
CA LYS A 55 11.91 13.65 -19.78
C LYS A 55 10.47 13.41 -20.25
N LYS A 56 9.57 12.96 -19.36
CA LYS A 56 8.19 12.60 -19.70
C LYS A 56 7.19 13.72 -19.46
N PHE A 57 7.39 14.53 -18.41
CA PHE A 57 6.42 15.54 -17.96
C PHE A 57 6.91 16.99 -18.12
N GLY A 58 8.20 17.18 -18.40
CA GLY A 58 8.82 18.49 -18.60
C GLY A 58 9.58 19.00 -17.36
N ASP A 59 10.45 20.00 -17.58
CA ASP A 59 11.34 20.57 -16.56
C ASP A 59 10.56 21.20 -15.38
N GLU A 60 9.36 21.71 -15.63
CA GLU A 60 8.47 22.27 -14.60
C GLU A 60 8.04 21.27 -13.54
N SER A 61 8.30 19.96 -13.76
CA SER A 61 8.08 18.89 -12.77
C SER A 61 8.90 19.10 -11.49
N PHE A 62 10.01 19.84 -11.60
CA PHE A 62 10.86 20.19 -10.46
C PHE A 62 11.25 21.67 -10.52
N ILE A 63 11.13 22.35 -9.40
CA ILE A 63 11.57 23.76 -9.21
C ILE A 63 12.60 23.78 -8.10
N ASN A 64 13.77 24.37 -8.34
CA ASN A 64 14.87 24.43 -7.37
C ASN A 64 15.19 23.05 -6.75
N ASN A 65 15.23 22.03 -7.60
CA ASN A 65 15.48 20.65 -7.20
C ASN A 65 14.37 19.98 -6.35
N GLN A 66 13.24 20.64 -6.13
CA GLN A 66 12.09 20.14 -5.38
C GLN A 66 10.94 19.79 -6.32
N ILE A 67 10.15 18.76 -5.96
CA ILE A 67 8.99 18.34 -6.75
C ILE A 67 7.96 19.47 -6.82
N ASN A 68 7.57 19.87 -8.02
CA ASN A 68 6.41 20.71 -8.25
C ASN A 68 5.14 19.87 -8.17
N LYS A 69 4.67 19.65 -6.93
CA LYS A 69 3.51 18.76 -6.64
C LYS A 69 2.26 19.15 -7.40
N LYS A 70 1.99 20.45 -7.53
CA LYS A 70 0.80 20.96 -8.22
C LYS A 70 0.87 20.62 -9.71
N PHE A 71 1.95 21.00 -10.36
CA PHE A 71 2.16 20.74 -11.79
C PHE A 71 2.09 19.24 -12.10
N LEU A 72 2.81 18.40 -11.34
CA LEU A 72 2.80 16.97 -11.55
C LEU A 72 1.41 16.35 -11.33
N ALA A 73 0.70 16.75 -10.28
CA ALA A 73 -0.67 16.27 -10.05
C ALA A 73 -1.61 16.63 -11.20
N GLU A 74 -1.57 17.89 -11.68
CA GLU A 74 -2.36 18.33 -12.82
C GLU A 74 -2.03 17.53 -14.08
N LYS A 75 -0.73 17.35 -14.40
CA LYS A 75 -0.29 16.57 -15.57
C LYS A 75 -0.65 15.09 -15.48
N ILE A 76 -0.42 14.46 -14.32
CA ILE A 76 -0.66 13.03 -14.12
C ILE A 76 -2.17 12.72 -14.20
N PHE A 77 -2.99 13.48 -13.47
CA PHE A 77 -4.42 13.18 -13.38
C PHE A 77 -5.28 13.80 -14.49
N SER A 78 -4.69 14.57 -15.41
CA SER A 78 -5.40 15.06 -16.60
C SER A 78 -5.57 13.98 -17.69
N ASN A 79 -4.75 12.94 -17.66
CA ASN A 79 -4.77 11.88 -18.69
C ASN A 79 -4.41 10.52 -18.08
N PRO A 80 -5.26 9.49 -18.20
CA PRO A 80 -4.97 8.13 -17.71
C PRO A 80 -3.63 7.56 -18.20
N ILE A 81 -3.18 7.91 -19.40
CA ILE A 81 -1.87 7.48 -19.93
C ILE A 81 -0.73 8.02 -19.05
N ASN A 82 -0.87 9.24 -18.54
CA ASN A 82 0.15 9.83 -17.67
C ASN A 82 0.24 9.12 -16.32
N VAL A 83 -0.88 8.58 -15.80
CA VAL A 83 -0.88 7.71 -14.61
C VAL A 83 -0.09 6.44 -14.89
N ILE A 84 -0.29 5.82 -16.04
CA ILE A 84 0.48 4.62 -16.45
C ILE A 84 1.98 4.95 -16.55
N ILE A 85 2.33 6.08 -17.18
CA ILE A 85 3.72 6.49 -17.34
C ILE A 85 4.41 6.73 -16.00
N ILE A 86 3.81 7.50 -15.08
CA ILE A 86 4.44 7.77 -13.79
C ILE A 86 4.58 6.48 -12.97
N ASN A 87 3.58 5.61 -13.01
CA ASN A 87 3.62 4.32 -12.35
C ASN A 87 4.72 3.41 -12.93
N SER A 88 4.90 3.37 -14.26
CA SER A 88 5.97 2.59 -14.88
C SER A 88 7.38 3.08 -14.50
N ILE A 89 7.52 4.35 -14.12
CA ILE A 89 8.78 4.91 -13.62
C ILE A 89 8.99 4.55 -12.15
N LEU A 90 7.93 4.63 -11.32
CA LEU A 90 8.04 4.51 -9.86
C LEU A 90 7.95 3.06 -9.36
N HIS A 91 7.04 2.25 -9.92
CA HIS A 91 6.76 0.90 -9.40
C HIS A 91 8.00 0.01 -9.31
N PRO A 92 8.91 -0.06 -10.31
CA PRO A 92 10.09 -0.91 -10.23
C PRO A 92 11.01 -0.53 -9.05
N GLU A 93 11.21 0.77 -8.84
CA GLU A 93 12.08 1.27 -7.77
C GLU A 93 11.45 1.10 -6.39
N VAL A 94 10.12 1.33 -6.27
CA VAL A 94 9.37 1.07 -5.05
C VAL A 94 9.39 -0.41 -4.70
N LYS A 95 9.12 -1.29 -5.67
CA LYS A 95 9.15 -2.75 -5.52
C LYS A 95 10.49 -3.23 -4.97
N LYS A 96 11.58 -2.77 -5.59
CA LYS A 96 12.96 -3.08 -5.16
C LYS A 96 13.22 -2.62 -3.72
N LYS A 97 12.83 -1.39 -3.38
CA LYS A 97 13.06 -0.83 -2.05
C LYS A 97 12.22 -1.52 -0.98
N VAL A 98 10.95 -1.82 -1.27
CA VAL A 98 10.07 -2.59 -0.38
C VAL A 98 10.63 -3.98 -0.12
N GLN A 99 11.10 -4.68 -1.17
CA GLN A 99 11.70 -6.00 -1.03
C GLN A 99 12.94 -5.98 -0.13
N GLN A 100 13.82 -5.01 -0.32
CA GLN A 100 15.00 -4.82 0.52
C GLN A 100 14.59 -4.61 1.99
N LEU A 101 13.67 -3.70 2.26
CA LEU A 101 13.22 -3.40 3.62
C LEU A 101 12.53 -4.59 4.29
N MET A 102 11.73 -5.37 3.55
CA MET A 102 11.15 -6.60 4.08
C MET A 102 12.23 -7.60 4.51
N GLN A 103 13.27 -7.78 3.69
CA GLN A 103 14.38 -8.67 4.03
C GLN A 103 15.12 -8.20 5.27
N GLU A 104 15.36 -6.90 5.42
CA GLU A 104 15.98 -6.29 6.60
C GLU A 104 15.14 -6.53 7.85
N GLN A 105 13.85 -6.24 7.81
CA GLN A 105 12.93 -6.40 8.94
C GLN A 105 12.77 -7.87 9.35
N LEU A 106 12.73 -8.78 8.39
CA LEU A 106 12.61 -10.20 8.68
C LEU A 106 13.87 -10.83 9.32
N ARG A 107 14.97 -10.11 9.47
CA ARG A 107 16.11 -10.60 10.25
C ARG A 107 15.75 -10.77 11.72
N ASN A 108 14.95 -9.84 12.25
CA ASN A 108 14.61 -9.76 13.67
C ASN A 108 13.14 -10.02 13.98
N ASN A 109 12.28 -10.13 12.95
CA ASN A 109 10.85 -10.31 13.10
C ASN A 109 10.37 -11.55 12.33
N ASP A 110 9.31 -12.19 12.83
CA ASP A 110 8.68 -13.32 12.15
C ASP A 110 7.65 -12.86 11.11
N ILE A 111 7.05 -11.68 11.28
CA ILE A 111 6.04 -11.11 10.39
C ILE A 111 6.45 -9.67 10.07
N VAL A 112 6.36 -9.28 8.80
CA VAL A 112 6.50 -7.90 8.33
C VAL A 112 5.29 -7.53 7.49
N PHE A 113 4.75 -6.34 7.73
CA PHE A 113 3.63 -5.81 6.96
C PHE A 113 4.11 -4.75 5.97
N THR A 114 3.44 -4.67 4.82
CA THR A 114 3.63 -3.61 3.83
C THR A 114 2.28 -2.97 3.53
N GLU A 115 2.14 -1.69 3.85
CA GLU A 115 0.97 -0.89 3.49
C GLU A 115 1.18 -0.28 2.11
N ALA A 116 0.27 -0.56 1.17
CA ALA A 116 0.26 0.07 -0.14
C ALA A 116 -1.15 0.12 -0.73
N ALA A 117 -1.51 1.25 -1.35
CA ALA A 117 -2.81 1.37 -2.02
C ALA A 117 -2.86 0.62 -3.36
N LEU A 118 -1.71 0.40 -4.00
CA LEU A 118 -1.58 -0.04 -5.39
C LEU A 118 -0.86 -1.39 -5.51
N ILE A 119 -1.11 -2.34 -4.59
CA ILE A 119 -0.46 -3.68 -4.62
C ILE A 119 -0.75 -4.39 -5.95
N TYR A 120 -2.01 -4.43 -6.36
CA TYR A 120 -2.44 -5.13 -7.56
C TYR A 120 -2.11 -4.36 -8.84
N GLU A 121 -2.25 -3.02 -8.81
CA GLU A 121 -1.89 -2.14 -9.92
C GLU A 121 -0.38 -2.13 -10.21
N ALA A 122 0.43 -2.44 -9.20
CA ALA A 122 1.88 -2.56 -9.31
C ALA A 122 2.36 -4.02 -9.51
N GLU A 123 1.44 -4.98 -9.60
CA GLU A 123 1.76 -6.41 -9.73
C GLU A 123 2.75 -6.84 -8.62
N MET A 124 2.45 -6.49 -7.37
CA MET A 124 3.31 -6.77 -6.22
C MET A 124 2.81 -7.94 -5.36
N GLU A 125 1.63 -8.49 -5.63
CA GLU A 125 1.00 -9.52 -4.80
C GLU A 125 1.89 -10.75 -4.59
N ASP A 126 2.63 -11.18 -5.61
CA ASP A 126 3.53 -12.35 -5.54
C ASP A 126 4.74 -12.15 -4.59
N MET A 127 4.94 -10.94 -4.10
CA MET A 127 5.99 -10.66 -3.10
C MET A 127 5.57 -11.05 -1.68
N PHE A 128 4.31 -11.37 -1.47
CA PHE A 128 3.72 -11.56 -0.14
C PHE A 128 3.14 -12.96 0.01
N GLU A 129 3.20 -13.51 1.22
CA GLU A 129 2.52 -14.75 1.57
C GLU A 129 1.01 -14.57 1.72
N TYR A 130 0.59 -13.35 2.11
CA TYR A 130 -0.84 -12.98 2.24
C TYR A 130 -1.07 -11.53 1.84
N VAL A 131 -2.17 -11.29 1.15
CA VAL A 131 -2.68 -9.95 0.82
C VAL A 131 -3.99 -9.71 1.57
N ILE A 132 -3.99 -8.69 2.40
CA ILE A 132 -5.11 -8.25 3.23
C ILE A 132 -5.76 -7.05 2.55
N LEU A 133 -7.04 -7.13 2.25
CA LEU A 133 -7.81 -6.05 1.68
C LEU A 133 -8.69 -5.38 2.74
N ILE A 134 -8.49 -4.07 2.94
CA ILE A 134 -9.38 -3.24 3.74
C ILE A 134 -10.31 -2.51 2.79
N THR A 135 -11.62 -2.74 2.92
CA THR A 135 -12.66 -2.11 2.09
C THR A 135 -13.59 -1.23 2.94
N ALA A 136 -14.24 -0.27 2.30
CA ALA A 136 -15.36 0.46 2.86
C ALA A 136 -16.26 0.98 1.73
N GLY A 137 -17.52 1.21 2.01
CA GLY A 137 -18.46 1.78 1.04
C GLY A 137 -17.95 3.10 0.46
N SER A 138 -18.17 3.34 -0.84
CA SER A 138 -17.64 4.52 -1.54
C SER A 138 -18.03 5.83 -0.86
N SER A 139 -19.28 5.94 -0.39
CA SER A 139 -19.78 7.13 0.32
C SER A 139 -19.08 7.35 1.67
N VAL A 140 -18.74 6.27 2.37
CA VAL A 140 -17.99 6.32 3.65
C VAL A 140 -16.56 6.79 3.38
N ARG A 141 -15.90 6.24 2.36
CA ARG A 141 -14.54 6.61 1.97
C ARG A 141 -14.45 8.08 1.56
N GLU A 142 -15.40 8.55 0.72
CA GLU A 142 -15.48 9.94 0.31
C GLU A 142 -15.63 10.89 1.50
N LYS A 143 -16.60 10.61 2.40
CA LYS A 143 -16.81 11.40 3.62
C LYS A 143 -15.54 11.51 4.47
N ARG A 144 -14.85 10.39 4.70
CA ARG A 144 -13.59 10.35 5.49
C ARG A 144 -12.49 11.22 4.87
N ILE A 145 -12.32 11.15 3.55
CA ILE A 145 -11.26 11.90 2.84
C ILE A 145 -11.55 13.40 2.85
N ILE A 146 -12.80 13.81 2.63
CA ILE A 146 -13.21 15.22 2.63
C ILE A 146 -13.13 15.79 4.06
N ALA A 147 -13.64 15.07 5.06
CA ALA A 147 -13.60 15.51 6.45
C ALA A 147 -12.16 15.72 6.96
N ASN A 148 -11.20 14.95 6.47
CA ASN A 148 -9.79 15.10 6.82
C ASN A 148 -9.08 16.23 6.04
N GLY A 149 -9.76 16.95 5.15
CA GLY A 149 -9.19 18.03 4.35
C GLY A 149 -8.07 17.61 3.39
N LYS A 150 -7.92 16.30 3.14
CA LYS A 150 -6.81 15.77 2.34
C LYS A 150 -7.02 15.96 0.84
N LEU A 151 -8.25 15.88 0.37
CA LEU A 151 -8.62 16.01 -1.04
C LEU A 151 -10.00 16.68 -1.17
N THR A 152 -10.19 17.34 -2.30
CA THR A 152 -11.53 17.73 -2.78
C THR A 152 -12.30 16.49 -3.27
N ARG A 153 -13.61 16.65 -3.46
CA ARG A 153 -14.46 15.59 -4.02
C ARG A 153 -13.99 15.15 -5.41
N ASP A 154 -13.61 16.09 -6.27
CA ASP A 154 -13.14 15.82 -7.63
C ASP A 154 -11.81 15.09 -7.65
N GLU A 155 -10.88 15.46 -6.76
CA GLU A 155 -9.60 14.75 -6.62
C GLU A 155 -9.80 13.32 -6.09
N PHE A 156 -10.71 13.12 -5.13
CA PHE A 156 -11.08 11.79 -4.65
C PHE A 156 -11.62 10.93 -5.80
N LYS A 157 -12.58 11.47 -6.58
CA LYS A 157 -13.17 10.75 -7.71
C LYS A 157 -12.13 10.34 -8.74
N LYS A 158 -11.27 11.26 -9.17
CA LYS A 158 -10.17 10.98 -10.12
C LYS A 158 -9.23 9.89 -9.61
N ARG A 159 -8.85 9.93 -8.33
CA ARG A 159 -7.95 8.90 -7.77
C ARG A 159 -8.65 7.55 -7.62
N ASN A 160 -9.92 7.54 -7.25
CA ASN A 160 -10.70 6.31 -7.11
C ASN A 160 -10.94 5.64 -8.46
N GLU A 161 -11.13 6.40 -9.54
CA GLU A 161 -11.28 5.89 -10.91
C GLU A 161 -9.99 5.26 -11.46
N ASN A 162 -8.83 5.68 -10.96
CA ASN A 162 -7.53 5.14 -11.34
C ASN A 162 -7.10 3.90 -10.54
N GLN A 163 -7.92 3.44 -9.59
CA GLN A 163 -7.68 2.22 -8.83
C GLN A 163 -8.53 1.07 -9.36
N ILE A 164 -8.01 -0.15 -9.27
CA ILE A 164 -8.79 -1.38 -9.50
C ILE A 164 -9.97 -1.38 -8.53
N LYS A 165 -11.15 -1.77 -9.02
CA LYS A 165 -12.38 -1.81 -8.21
C LYS A 165 -12.25 -2.79 -7.05
N ASP A 166 -12.84 -2.45 -5.90
CA ASP A 166 -12.79 -3.30 -4.70
C ASP A 166 -13.33 -4.72 -4.97
N GLU A 167 -14.33 -4.88 -5.85
CA GLU A 167 -14.88 -6.19 -6.22
C GLU A 167 -13.85 -7.09 -6.92
N GLU A 168 -12.97 -6.52 -7.73
CA GLU A 168 -11.87 -7.29 -8.35
C GLU A 168 -10.75 -7.59 -7.33
N LYS A 169 -10.46 -6.64 -6.45
CA LYS A 169 -9.48 -6.84 -5.36
C LYS A 169 -9.94 -7.92 -4.38
N LYS A 170 -11.24 -7.99 -4.07
CA LYS A 170 -11.84 -9.03 -3.20
C LYS A 170 -11.59 -10.44 -3.72
N LYS A 171 -11.60 -10.64 -5.05
CA LYS A 171 -11.34 -11.96 -5.67
C LYS A 171 -9.89 -12.43 -5.55
N ARG A 172 -8.97 -11.49 -5.33
CA ARG A 172 -7.51 -11.73 -5.32
C ARG A 172 -6.91 -11.70 -3.91
N ALA A 173 -7.63 -11.15 -2.94
CA ALA A 173 -7.16 -11.02 -1.56
C ALA A 173 -7.36 -12.32 -0.77
N ASP A 174 -6.40 -12.66 0.10
CA ASP A 174 -6.49 -13.80 1.01
C ASP A 174 -7.45 -13.52 2.17
N PHE A 175 -7.48 -12.26 2.65
CA PHE A 175 -8.39 -11.81 3.70
C PHE A 175 -9.02 -10.47 3.31
N VAL A 176 -10.32 -10.32 3.60
CA VAL A 176 -11.06 -9.08 3.35
C VAL A 176 -11.68 -8.60 4.64
N PHE A 177 -11.40 -7.37 5.03
CA PHE A 177 -12.01 -6.69 6.17
C PHE A 177 -12.80 -5.48 5.71
N GLU A 178 -14.09 -5.50 5.94
CA GLU A 178 -14.95 -4.33 5.74
C GLU A 178 -14.81 -3.36 6.89
N ASN A 179 -14.69 -2.06 6.57
CA ASN A 179 -14.46 -0.98 7.54
C ASN A 179 -15.50 0.13 7.35
N ASP A 180 -16.78 -0.22 7.48
CA ASP A 180 -17.88 0.75 7.49
C ASP A 180 -18.29 1.15 8.92
N GLY A 181 -17.82 0.42 9.92
CA GLY A 181 -18.10 0.59 11.33
C GLY A 181 -17.16 1.55 12.05
N SER A 182 -17.02 1.31 13.36
CA SER A 182 -16.22 2.13 14.26
C SER A 182 -14.72 1.87 14.15
N VAL A 183 -13.92 2.79 14.71
CA VAL A 183 -12.46 2.64 14.81
C VAL A 183 -12.09 1.45 15.71
N GLU A 184 -12.88 1.21 16.75
CA GLU A 184 -12.68 0.11 17.67
C GLU A 184 -12.91 -1.26 17.00
N GLU A 185 -13.93 -1.37 16.16
CA GLU A 185 -14.14 -2.58 15.35
C GLU A 185 -12.97 -2.84 14.40
N LEU A 186 -12.40 -1.78 13.80
CA LEU A 186 -11.23 -1.92 12.95
C LEU A 186 -10.01 -2.41 13.74
N LYS A 187 -9.83 -1.94 14.98
CA LYS A 187 -8.76 -2.39 15.87
C LYS A 187 -8.92 -3.89 16.22
N GLN A 188 -10.14 -4.33 16.57
CA GLN A 188 -10.43 -5.74 16.81
C GLN A 188 -10.12 -6.63 15.61
N LYS A 189 -10.40 -6.14 14.39
CA LYS A 189 -10.04 -6.84 13.13
C LYS A 189 -8.53 -6.95 12.94
N ALA A 190 -7.75 -5.92 13.32
CA ALA A 190 -6.30 -5.99 13.29
C ALA A 190 -5.74 -7.00 14.32
N ASP A 191 -6.26 -7.02 15.54
CA ASP A 191 -5.90 -7.98 16.59
C ASP A 191 -6.23 -9.42 16.16
N PHE A 192 -7.41 -9.63 15.57
CA PHE A 192 -7.81 -10.92 14.99
C PHE A 192 -6.85 -11.39 13.90
N LEU A 193 -6.52 -10.52 12.95
CA LEU A 193 -5.57 -10.86 11.86
C LEU A 193 -4.23 -11.32 12.42
N ILE A 194 -3.66 -10.59 13.38
CA ILE A 194 -2.39 -10.95 14.01
C ILE A 194 -2.46 -12.36 14.62
N THR A 195 -3.54 -12.66 15.35
CA THR A 195 -3.75 -13.99 15.95
C THR A 195 -3.78 -15.10 14.89
N VAL A 196 -4.49 -14.87 13.79
CA VAL A 196 -4.56 -15.82 12.66
C VAL A 196 -3.17 -16.04 12.04
N LEU A 197 -2.43 -14.96 11.76
CA LEU A 197 -1.12 -15.04 11.13
C LEU A 197 -0.10 -15.78 12.01
N ILE A 198 -0.13 -15.57 13.33
CA ILE A 198 0.70 -16.32 14.28
C ILE A 198 0.40 -17.83 14.19
N GLY A 199 -0.89 -18.20 14.13
CA GLY A 199 -1.33 -19.58 13.97
C GLY A 199 -0.84 -20.20 12.66
N LEU A 200 -0.98 -19.49 11.54
CA LEU A 200 -0.53 -19.94 10.23
C LEU A 200 1.00 -20.10 10.16
N GLY A 201 1.76 -19.18 10.74
CA GLY A 201 3.22 -19.27 10.82
C GLY A 201 3.70 -20.48 11.66
N SER A 202 2.91 -20.91 12.64
CA SER A 202 3.21 -22.05 13.51
C SER A 202 2.85 -23.39 12.86
N SER A 203 1.76 -23.46 12.09
CA SER A 203 1.24 -24.69 11.47
C SER A 203 2.10 -25.20 10.31
N ALA A 204 2.77 -24.31 9.59
CA ALA A 204 3.66 -24.70 8.48
C ALA A 204 4.85 -25.55 8.93
N THR A 205 5.19 -25.56 10.23
CA THR A 205 6.25 -26.38 10.81
C THR A 205 5.80 -27.80 11.18
N ALA A 206 4.51 -28.08 11.26
CA ALA A 206 3.98 -29.39 11.64
C ALA A 206 3.88 -30.36 10.43
N SER A 207 3.63 -29.83 9.23
CA SER A 207 3.42 -30.65 8.01
C SER A 207 4.71 -31.24 7.45
N SER A 208 5.90 -30.72 7.81
CA SER A 208 7.20 -31.25 7.34
C SER A 208 7.77 -32.39 8.20
N ARG A 209 6.99 -32.98 9.13
CA ARG A 209 7.44 -34.08 10.01
C ARG A 209 6.87 -35.45 9.66
N ASN A 210 6.03 -35.55 8.63
CA ASN A 210 5.36 -36.81 8.23
C ASN A 210 5.71 -37.24 6.79
N THR A 211 6.95 -36.96 6.35
CA THR A 211 7.51 -37.59 5.13
C THR A 211 8.90 -38.10 5.40
#